data_69ec9abe1a714d81793367901e01c50b
#
_entry.id   69ec9abe1a714d81793367901e01c50b
#
_cell.length_a   1.000
_cell.length_b   1.000
_cell.length_c   1.000
_cell.angle_alpha   90.00
_cell.angle_beta   90.00
_cell.angle_gamma   90.00
#
_symmetry.space_group_name_H-M   'P 1'
#
loop_
_entity.id
_entity.type
_entity.pdbx_description
1 polymer ?
#
loop_
_entity_poly.entity_id
_entity_poly.type
_entity_poly.pdbx_seq_one_letter_code
_entity_poly.pdbx_strand_id
1 'polypeptide(L)'
;METRTIKLTESAFEYGNLNLRACGKDFFPPDVFGGPNRKSGIGNVITLKVEGLPDLIKTDIPTNRVSGKPRWIFRDRAWARAFVRSNRLEPGDVVTISRLARRTYSVVVDGLSRSSRTAKSLE
;
A
#
# COMPACT_ATOMS: atom_id res chain seq x y z
N MET A 1 -10.49 -1.78 15.14
CA MET A 1 -9.92 -1.40 13.82
C MET A 1 -8.93 -2.47 13.36
N GLU A 2 -9.16 -3.01 12.17
CA GLU A 2 -8.26 -4.04 11.64
C GLU A 2 -6.99 -3.39 11.08
N THR A 3 -5.86 -4.00 11.36
CA THR A 3 -4.56 -3.56 10.83
C THR A 3 -3.82 -4.74 10.22
N ARG A 4 -2.95 -4.43 9.25
CA ARG A 4 -2.04 -5.39 8.63
C ARG A 4 -0.69 -4.74 8.47
N THR A 5 0.37 -5.52 8.63
CA THR A 5 1.71 -5.03 8.38
C THR A 5 2.27 -5.65 7.11
N ILE A 6 3.00 -4.86 6.35
CA ILE A 6 3.70 -5.35 5.18
C ILE A 6 5.15 -4.91 5.25
N LYS A 7 6.04 -5.77 4.74
CA LYS A 7 7.46 -5.48 4.68
C LYS A 7 7.78 -4.92 3.29
N LEU A 8 8.47 -3.80 3.24
CA LEU A 8 8.83 -3.20 1.96
C LEU A 8 9.96 -3.98 1.30
N THR A 9 9.79 -4.27 0.01
CA THR A 9 10.80 -4.91 -0.82
C THR A 9 11.39 -3.86 -1.76
N GLU A 10 12.46 -4.21 -2.47
CA GLU A 10 13.06 -3.31 -3.45
C GLU A 10 12.06 -2.87 -4.52
N SER A 11 11.10 -3.72 -4.86
CA SER A 11 10.04 -3.40 -5.83
C SER A 11 9.20 -2.19 -5.40
N ALA A 12 9.04 -1.96 -4.10
CA ALA A 12 8.33 -0.78 -3.60
C ALA A 12 9.07 0.51 -3.95
N PHE A 13 10.39 0.48 -3.93
CA PHE A 13 11.22 1.65 -4.21
C PHE A 13 11.41 1.88 -5.72
N GLU A 14 11.52 0.80 -6.45
CA GLU A 14 11.78 0.83 -7.89
C GLU A 14 10.51 1.13 -8.69
N TYR A 15 9.40 0.48 -8.34
CA TYR A 15 8.14 0.53 -9.10
C TYR A 15 6.95 1.05 -8.31
N GLY A 16 7.09 1.29 -7.02
CA GLY A 16 5.97 1.67 -6.16
C GLY A 16 5.05 0.50 -5.82
N ASN A 17 5.54 -0.73 -5.89
CA ASN A 17 4.75 -1.93 -5.61
C ASN A 17 4.81 -2.25 -4.12
N LEU A 18 3.73 -1.95 -3.39
CA LEU A 18 3.54 -2.43 -2.03
C LEU A 18 2.90 -3.80 -2.12
N ASN A 19 3.58 -4.83 -1.59
CA ASN A 19 3.08 -6.20 -1.65
C ASN A 19 1.98 -6.41 -0.61
N LEU A 20 0.74 -6.55 -1.07
CA LEU A 20 -0.44 -6.64 -0.21
C LEU A 20 -0.84 -8.07 0.14
N ARG A 21 -0.06 -9.07 -0.23
CA ARG A 21 -0.42 -10.49 0.01
C ARG A 21 -0.69 -10.78 1.47
N ALA A 22 0.10 -10.20 2.37
CA ALA A 22 -0.06 -10.42 3.80
C ALA A 22 -1.37 -9.84 4.36
N CYS A 23 -2.00 -8.90 3.65
CA CYS A 23 -3.26 -8.32 4.09
C CYS A 23 -4.42 -9.33 4.01
N GLY A 24 -4.41 -10.17 2.98
CA GLY A 24 -5.49 -11.11 2.75
C GLY A 24 -6.67 -10.48 2.00
N LYS A 25 -7.44 -11.34 1.36
CA LYS A 25 -8.54 -10.91 0.49
C LYS A 25 -9.65 -10.22 1.25
N ASP A 26 -9.92 -10.65 2.47
CA ASP A 26 -11.04 -10.13 3.27
C ASP A 26 -10.76 -8.78 3.92
N PHE A 27 -9.52 -8.33 3.85
CA PHE A 27 -9.14 -7.01 4.36
C PHE A 27 -9.68 -5.86 3.50
N PHE A 28 -9.96 -6.12 2.23
CA PHE A 28 -10.43 -5.13 1.29
C PHE A 28 -11.88 -5.43 0.86
N PRO A 29 -12.65 -4.40 0.44
CA PRO A 29 -13.98 -4.66 -0.10
C PRO A 29 -13.89 -5.54 -1.34
N PRO A 30 -14.83 -6.51 -1.52
CA PRO A 30 -14.74 -7.44 -2.66
C PRO A 30 -14.78 -6.75 -4.02
N ASP A 31 -15.40 -5.59 -4.12
CA ASP A 31 -15.53 -4.86 -5.37
C ASP A 31 -14.34 -3.94 -5.71
N VAL A 32 -13.29 -3.95 -4.89
CA VAL A 32 -12.08 -3.18 -5.16
C VAL A 32 -11.24 -3.81 -6.28
N PHE A 33 -11.40 -5.10 -6.52
CA PHE A 33 -10.59 -5.82 -7.50
C PHE A 33 -11.10 -5.52 -8.91
N GLY A 34 -10.30 -4.81 -9.70
CA GLY A 34 -10.63 -4.42 -11.06
C GLY A 34 -9.95 -5.30 -12.10
N GLY A 35 -10.06 -4.92 -13.36
CA GLY A 35 -9.42 -5.63 -14.44
C GLY A 35 -7.91 -5.42 -14.50
N PRO A 36 -7.22 -6.14 -15.39
CA PRO A 36 -5.76 -6.09 -15.49
C PRO A 36 -5.23 -4.74 -15.97
N ASN A 37 -6.04 -3.96 -16.67
CA ASN A 37 -5.67 -2.62 -17.12
C ASN A 37 -6.89 -1.70 -17.09
N ARG A 38 -6.67 -0.40 -17.30
CA ARG A 38 -7.75 0.58 -17.22
C ARG A 38 -8.82 0.37 -18.29
N LYS A 39 -8.47 -0.18 -19.43
CA LYS A 39 -9.44 -0.45 -20.52
C LYS A 39 -10.45 -1.53 -20.13
N SER A 40 -10.03 -2.52 -19.37
CA SER A 40 -10.92 -3.60 -18.92
C SER A 40 -11.76 -3.20 -17.71
N GLY A 41 -11.56 -1.98 -17.23
CA GLY A 41 -12.33 -1.42 -16.12
C GLY A 41 -11.60 -1.48 -14.80
N ILE A 42 -11.71 -0.41 -14.02
CA ILE A 42 -11.17 -0.38 -12.67
C ILE A 42 -12.25 -0.82 -11.69
N GLY A 43 -11.84 -1.34 -10.53
CA GLY A 43 -12.78 -1.66 -9.46
C GLY A 43 -13.30 -0.41 -8.78
N ASN A 44 -14.19 -0.58 -7.80
CA ASN A 44 -14.64 0.53 -6.97
C ASN A 44 -13.49 0.92 -6.03
N VAL A 45 -13.03 2.16 -6.17
CA VAL A 45 -11.83 2.61 -5.48
C VAL A 45 -12.00 2.70 -3.97
N ILE A 46 -10.89 2.49 -3.27
CA ILE A 46 -10.74 2.80 -1.86
C ILE A 46 -9.91 4.08 -1.72
N THR A 47 -10.02 4.71 -0.57
CA THR A 47 -9.28 5.93 -0.26
C THR A 47 -8.16 5.62 0.70
N LEU A 48 -6.95 6.07 0.40
CA LEU A 48 -5.78 5.90 1.24
C LEU A 48 -5.36 7.24 1.84
N LYS A 49 -5.20 7.27 3.16
CA LYS A 49 -4.56 8.37 3.89
C LYS A 49 -3.12 7.93 4.13
N VAL A 50 -2.18 8.59 3.48
CA VAL A 50 -0.78 8.15 3.47
C VAL A 50 0.06 9.10 4.30
N GLU A 51 0.80 8.57 5.25
CA GLU A 51 1.67 9.36 6.11
C GLU A 51 2.68 10.15 5.28
N GLY A 52 2.77 11.46 5.54
CA GLY A 52 3.71 12.33 4.85
C GLY A 52 3.23 12.87 3.51
N LEU A 53 2.05 12.48 3.04
CA LEU A 53 1.48 13.00 1.80
C LEU A 53 0.25 13.84 2.10
N PRO A 54 0.12 15.03 1.48
CA PRO A 54 -1.00 15.94 1.77
C PRO A 54 -2.33 15.50 1.16
N ASP A 55 -2.29 14.75 0.05
CA ASP A 55 -3.48 14.41 -0.70
C ASP A 55 -3.93 12.97 -0.43
N LEU A 56 -5.25 12.76 -0.43
CA LEU A 56 -5.82 11.44 -0.38
C LEU A 56 -5.58 10.73 -1.71
N ILE A 57 -5.31 9.42 -1.64
CA ILE A 57 -5.09 8.60 -2.81
C ILE A 57 -6.32 7.72 -3.02
N LYS A 58 -6.83 7.67 -4.24
CA LYS A 58 -7.92 6.77 -4.62
C LYS A 58 -7.39 5.74 -5.59
N THR A 59 -7.57 4.47 -5.26
CA THR A 59 -7.00 3.38 -6.06
C THR A 59 -7.83 2.12 -5.89
N ASP A 60 -7.67 1.20 -6.83
CA ASP A 60 -8.19 -0.16 -6.73
C ASP A 60 -7.02 -1.15 -6.77
N ILE A 61 -7.34 -2.43 -6.79
CA ILE A 61 -6.34 -3.51 -6.90
C ILE A 61 -6.60 -4.23 -8.23
N PRO A 62 -5.62 -4.23 -9.15
CA PRO A 62 -5.81 -4.91 -10.44
C PRO A 62 -5.73 -6.43 -10.29
N THR A 63 -6.25 -7.14 -11.28
CA THR A 63 -6.14 -8.59 -11.37
C THR A 63 -5.14 -8.97 -12.46
N ASN A 64 -4.66 -10.20 -12.38
CA ASN A 64 -3.75 -10.75 -13.38
C ASN A 64 -4.51 -11.05 -14.66
N ARG A 65 -3.94 -10.68 -15.80
CA ARG A 65 -4.57 -10.84 -17.11
C ARG A 65 -4.89 -12.30 -17.45
N VAL A 66 -4.03 -13.21 -17.04
CA VAL A 66 -4.17 -14.63 -17.37
C VAL A 66 -4.99 -15.37 -16.34
N SER A 67 -4.66 -15.23 -15.05
CA SER A 67 -5.28 -16.01 -13.99
C SER A 67 -6.57 -15.39 -13.42
N GLY A 68 -6.77 -14.09 -13.61
CA GLY A 68 -7.88 -13.37 -13.00
C GLY A 68 -7.74 -13.17 -11.50
N LYS A 69 -6.62 -13.62 -10.90
CA LYS A 69 -6.37 -13.47 -9.46
C LYS A 69 -5.83 -12.07 -9.14
N PRO A 70 -6.04 -11.57 -7.90
CA PRO A 70 -5.49 -10.27 -7.51
C PRO A 70 -3.97 -10.22 -7.70
N ARG A 71 -3.49 -9.07 -8.16
CA ARG A 71 -2.05 -8.85 -8.30
C ARG A 71 -1.39 -8.45 -6.99
N TRP A 72 -2.16 -8.15 -5.97
CA TRP A 72 -1.71 -7.78 -4.63
C TRP A 72 -0.79 -6.55 -4.61
N ILE A 73 -1.14 -5.57 -5.44
CA ILE A 73 -0.54 -4.23 -5.44
C ILE A 73 -1.67 -3.22 -5.64
N PHE A 74 -1.47 -1.98 -5.22
CA PHE A 74 -2.39 -0.91 -5.58
C PHE A 74 -2.14 -0.51 -7.03
N ARG A 75 -3.21 -0.25 -7.79
CA ARG A 75 -3.08 0.16 -9.20
C ARG A 75 -2.34 1.49 -9.33
N ASP A 76 -2.73 2.50 -8.55
CA ASP A 76 -2.03 3.77 -8.54
C ASP A 76 -0.82 3.66 -7.63
N ARG A 77 0.38 3.82 -8.20
CA ARG A 77 1.64 3.51 -7.55
C ARG A 77 2.60 4.69 -7.44
N ALA A 78 2.37 5.76 -8.20
CA ALA A 78 3.29 6.90 -8.20
C ALA A 78 3.47 7.52 -6.81
N TRP A 79 2.40 7.55 -6.02
CA TRP A 79 2.45 8.09 -4.67
C TRP A 79 3.38 7.29 -3.73
N ALA A 80 3.56 6.01 -3.99
CA ALA A 80 4.36 5.16 -3.11
C ALA A 80 5.82 5.59 -3.09
N ARG A 81 6.36 6.07 -4.21
CA ARG A 81 7.72 6.61 -4.23
C ARG A 81 7.85 7.87 -3.39
N ALA A 82 6.85 8.76 -3.45
CA ALA A 82 6.83 9.94 -2.60
C ALA A 82 6.73 9.56 -1.13
N PHE A 83 5.94 8.54 -0.82
CA PHE A 83 5.78 8.04 0.54
C PHE A 83 7.10 7.51 1.11
N VAL A 84 7.79 6.64 0.39
CA VAL A 84 9.06 6.08 0.88
C VAL A 84 10.13 7.16 1.00
N ARG A 85 10.16 8.12 0.09
CA ARG A 85 11.11 9.22 0.13
C ARG A 85 10.83 10.17 1.30
N SER A 86 9.58 10.59 1.47
CA SER A 86 9.19 11.51 2.55
C SER A 86 9.49 10.95 3.93
N ASN A 87 9.39 9.64 4.09
CA ASN A 87 9.61 8.97 5.37
C ASN A 87 10.99 8.34 5.49
N ARG A 88 11.86 8.54 4.50
CA ARG A 88 13.24 8.01 4.47
C ARG A 88 13.30 6.51 4.72
N LEU A 89 12.43 5.78 4.03
CA LEU A 89 12.33 4.33 4.21
C LEU A 89 13.39 3.60 3.40
N GLU A 90 13.66 2.37 3.81
CA GLU A 90 14.60 1.46 3.16
C GLU A 90 13.94 0.11 2.95
N PRO A 91 14.42 -0.71 2.01
CA PRO A 91 13.94 -2.09 1.89
C PRO A 91 14.08 -2.82 3.23
N GLY A 92 13.04 -3.55 3.62
CA GLY A 92 12.97 -4.21 4.91
C GLY A 92 12.20 -3.46 5.97
N ASP A 93 11.98 -2.15 5.78
CA ASP A 93 11.12 -1.40 6.69
C ASP A 93 9.68 -1.91 6.62
N VAL A 94 8.94 -1.75 7.70
CA VAL A 94 7.59 -2.26 7.84
C VAL A 94 6.59 -1.10 7.79
N VAL A 95 5.50 -1.32 7.10
CA VAL A 95 4.41 -0.35 6.95
C VAL A 95 3.13 -0.98 7.50
N THR A 96 2.35 -0.20 8.20
CA THR A 96 1.06 -0.62 8.75
C THR A 96 -0.06 -0.05 7.90
N ILE A 97 -0.96 -0.93 7.44
CA ILE A 97 -2.17 -0.54 6.74
C ILE A 97 -3.34 -0.82 7.66
N SER A 98 -4.14 0.21 7.95
CA SER A 98 -5.27 0.10 8.85
C SER A 98 -6.57 0.41 8.12
N ARG A 99 -7.60 -0.39 8.36
CA ARG A 99 -8.94 -0.13 7.81
C ARG A 99 -9.67 0.82 8.77
N LEU A 100 -9.82 2.07 8.36
CA LEU A 100 -10.47 3.12 9.16
C LEU A 100 -11.99 3.10 8.97
N ALA A 101 -12.43 2.73 7.79
CA ALA A 101 -13.83 2.60 7.42
C ALA A 101 -13.90 1.59 6.27
N ARG A 102 -15.11 1.26 5.84
CA ARG A 102 -15.29 0.25 4.79
C ARG A 102 -14.41 0.47 3.55
N ARG A 103 -14.22 1.73 3.15
CA ARG A 103 -13.48 2.07 1.94
C ARG A 103 -12.36 3.07 2.20
N THR A 104 -11.96 3.25 3.46
CA THR A 104 -10.91 4.19 3.82
C THR A 104 -9.83 3.48 4.63
N TYR A 105 -8.59 3.61 4.18
CA TYR A 105 -7.44 2.96 4.79
C TYR A 105 -6.36 3.99 5.07
N SER A 106 -5.54 3.74 6.08
CA SER A 106 -4.33 4.52 6.31
C SER A 106 -3.11 3.68 5.98
N VAL A 107 -2.06 4.35 5.51
CA VAL A 107 -0.76 3.73 5.23
C VAL A 107 0.27 4.53 6.01
N VAL A 108 0.83 3.90 7.05
CA VAL A 108 1.77 4.59 7.95
C VAL A 108 3.00 3.73 8.19
N VAL A 109 4.10 4.38 8.50
CA VAL A 109 5.33 3.68 8.88
C VAL A 109 5.10 2.99 10.22
N ASP A 110 5.46 1.71 10.31
CA ASP A 110 5.32 0.98 11.56
C ASP A 110 6.18 1.62 12.65
N GLY A 111 5.64 1.68 13.88
CA GLY A 111 6.33 2.33 14.98
C GLY A 111 7.70 1.74 15.28
N LEU A 112 7.85 0.41 15.15
CA LEU A 112 9.13 -0.25 15.38
C LEU A 112 10.17 0.13 14.33
N SER A 113 9.77 0.22 13.04
CA SER A 113 10.68 0.65 11.98
C SER A 113 11.11 2.10 12.20
N ARG A 114 10.18 2.97 12.56
CA ARG A 114 10.46 4.38 12.84
C ARG A 114 11.42 4.52 14.04
N SER A 115 11.17 3.81 15.12
CA SER A 115 12.03 3.82 16.32
C SER A 115 13.44 3.35 16.01
N SER A 116 13.55 2.27 15.23
CA SER A 116 14.83 1.72 14.81
C SER A 116 15.64 2.72 13.99
N ARG A 117 14.99 3.42 13.06
CA ARG A 117 15.64 4.44 12.25
C ARG A 117 16.06 5.65 13.07
N THR A 118 15.22 6.07 14.01
CA THR A 118 15.54 7.18 14.90
C THR A 118 16.79 6.86 15.72
N ALA A 119 16.85 5.64 16.27
CA ALA A 119 18.05 5.19 17.02
C ALA A 119 19.30 5.23 16.15
N LYS A 120 19.22 4.74 14.91
CA LYS A 120 20.35 4.77 13.97
C LYS A 120 20.78 6.20 13.67
N SER A 121 19.84 7.13 13.55
CA SER A 121 20.13 8.52 13.24
C SER A 121 20.87 9.23 14.37
N LEU A 122 20.69 8.77 15.60
CA LEU A 122 21.34 9.36 16.78
C LEU A 122 22.76 8.83 16.99
N GLU A 123 23.09 7.73 16.39
CA GLU A 123 24.43 7.15 16.46
C GLU A 123 25.39 7.77 15.44
#